data_a53d875c52de16d75f62f821bb4c55ea
#
_entry.id   a53d875c52de16d75f62f821bb4c55ea
#
_cell.length_a   1.000
_cell.length_b   1.000
_cell.length_c   1.000
_cell.angle_alpha   90.00
_cell.angle_beta   90.00
_cell.angle_gamma   90.00
#
_symmetry.space_group_name_H-M   'P 1'
#
loop_
_entity.id
_entity.type
_entity.pdbx_description
1 polymer ?
#
loop_
_entity_poly.entity_id
_entity_poly.type
_entity_poly.pdbx_seq_one_letter_code
_entity_poly.pdbx_strand_id
1 'polypeptide(L)'
;FQDNSESEYIERGEINNDKYIENICKLNPDLIVTYGCCIIKPKLIKLFRDKIINVHLGLSPYYYGSGTNFHPFVNGELSAVGCTFMYMDEGIDTGKIIHQIRADIDPCDNIHQVGNRLIKKMTHQFIDLVKNFEKIENKTPQIDKAGKMYKARDCTAANIQKAYKNVKNGICLEYDRNKVNLDLEFPLVKQGFLC
;
A
#
# COMPACT_ATOMS: atom_id res chain seq x y z
N PHE A 1 -13.50 -16.73 -0.26
CA PHE A 1 -12.24 -17.26 0.30
C PHE A 1 -12.58 -18.18 1.47
N GLN A 2 -12.01 -19.37 1.49
CA GLN A 2 -12.06 -20.24 2.66
C GLN A 2 -10.84 -19.88 3.52
N ASP A 3 -11.07 -19.51 4.77
CA ASP A 3 -9.98 -19.25 5.72
C ASP A 3 -9.52 -20.60 6.29
N ASN A 4 -8.32 -21.00 5.91
CA ASN A 4 -7.66 -22.21 6.40
C ASN A 4 -6.46 -21.85 7.30
N SER A 5 -6.33 -20.59 7.73
CA SER A 5 -5.24 -20.15 8.59
C SER A 5 -5.50 -20.50 10.06
N GLU A 6 -4.46 -20.94 10.75
CA GLU A 6 -4.42 -20.95 12.21
C GLU A 6 -3.97 -19.55 12.65
N SER A 7 -4.90 -18.75 13.18
CA SER A 7 -4.62 -17.38 13.59
C SER A 7 -4.48 -17.26 15.09
N GLU A 8 -3.47 -16.54 15.56
CA GLU A 8 -3.32 -16.11 16.96
C GLU A 8 -3.75 -14.64 17.06
N TYR A 9 -4.67 -14.35 17.99
CA TYR A 9 -5.04 -12.97 18.30
C TYR A 9 -3.99 -12.35 19.22
N ILE A 10 -3.47 -11.20 18.82
CA ILE A 10 -2.52 -10.40 19.58
C ILE A 10 -3.07 -8.99 19.75
N GLU A 11 -3.10 -8.47 20.96
CA GLU A 11 -3.52 -7.10 21.23
C GLU A 11 -2.66 -6.09 20.47
N ARG A 12 -3.28 -4.97 20.08
CA ARG A 12 -2.62 -3.94 19.28
C ARG A 12 -1.35 -3.42 19.94
N GLY A 13 -0.23 -3.57 19.26
CA GLY A 13 1.10 -3.12 19.69
C GLY A 13 1.91 -4.16 20.45
N GLU A 14 1.29 -5.21 20.96
CA GLU A 14 1.97 -6.28 21.72
C GLU A 14 2.90 -7.14 20.86
N ILE A 15 2.73 -7.17 19.56
CA ILE A 15 3.64 -7.83 18.62
C ILE A 15 5.11 -7.39 18.80
N ASN A 16 5.31 -6.22 19.40
CA ASN A 16 6.64 -5.67 19.69
C ASN A 16 7.23 -6.12 21.04
N ASN A 17 6.48 -6.92 21.83
CA ASN A 17 6.97 -7.47 23.09
C ASN A 17 7.88 -8.66 22.84
N ASP A 18 8.88 -8.85 23.69
CA ASP A 18 9.91 -9.86 23.54
C ASP A 18 9.33 -11.28 23.35
N LYS A 19 8.27 -11.61 24.08
CA LYS A 19 7.55 -12.90 23.96
C LYS A 19 7.16 -13.20 22.50
N TYR A 20 6.54 -12.25 21.81
CA TYR A 20 6.08 -12.46 20.43
C TYR A 20 7.22 -12.43 19.43
N ILE A 21 8.21 -11.56 19.67
CA ILE A 21 9.44 -11.54 18.84
C ILE A 21 10.18 -12.89 18.92
N GLU A 22 10.31 -13.45 20.13
CA GLU A 22 10.93 -14.76 20.33
C GLU A 22 10.13 -15.88 19.65
N ASN A 23 8.80 -15.82 19.70
CA ASN A 23 7.96 -16.80 18.99
C ASN A 23 8.17 -16.71 17.47
N ILE A 24 8.21 -15.51 16.91
CA ILE A 24 8.51 -15.32 15.47
C ILE A 24 9.90 -15.83 15.13
N CYS A 25 10.91 -15.56 15.98
CA CYS A 25 12.26 -16.10 15.78
C CYS A 25 12.30 -17.63 15.80
N LYS A 26 11.53 -18.28 16.69
CA LYS A 26 11.42 -19.76 16.75
C LYS A 26 10.78 -20.34 15.49
N LEU A 27 9.80 -19.66 14.91
CA LEU A 27 9.19 -20.04 13.63
C LEU A 27 10.17 -19.93 12.47
N ASN A 28 11.19 -19.06 12.59
CA ASN A 28 12.22 -18.81 11.56
C ASN A 28 11.62 -18.63 10.15
N PRO A 29 10.69 -17.69 9.94
CA PRO A 29 10.03 -17.53 8.65
C PRO A 29 11.00 -17.05 7.57
N ASP A 30 10.82 -17.52 6.34
CA ASP A 30 11.54 -17.02 5.17
C ASP A 30 11.08 -15.64 4.79
N LEU A 31 9.80 -15.33 5.02
CA LEU A 31 9.17 -14.06 4.71
C LEU A 31 8.09 -13.71 5.75
N ILE A 32 8.07 -12.46 6.18
CA ILE A 32 7.01 -11.86 6.99
C ILE A 32 6.24 -10.87 6.11
N VAL A 33 4.92 -10.95 6.13
CA VAL A 33 4.04 -10.03 5.41
C VAL A 33 3.26 -9.22 6.40
N THR A 34 3.19 -7.91 6.19
CA THR A 34 2.38 -7.01 7.00
C THR A 34 1.36 -6.27 6.13
N TYR A 35 0.12 -6.17 6.62
CA TYR A 35 -0.97 -5.43 5.98
C TYR A 35 -1.87 -4.82 7.05
N GLY A 36 -2.02 -3.50 7.03
CA GLY A 36 -2.89 -2.79 7.97
C GLY A 36 -2.54 -2.99 9.46
N CYS A 37 -1.31 -3.38 9.77
CA CYS A 37 -0.87 -3.67 11.13
C CYS A 37 -0.55 -2.39 11.93
N CYS A 38 -0.29 -2.54 13.23
CA CYS A 38 0.28 -1.49 14.06
C CYS A 38 1.75 -1.23 13.68
N ILE A 39 2.34 -0.16 14.23
CA ILE A 39 3.76 0.14 14.03
C ILE A 39 4.60 -1.01 14.58
N ILE A 40 5.41 -1.60 13.71
CA ILE A 40 6.44 -2.57 14.07
C ILE A 40 7.70 -1.80 14.49
N LYS A 41 8.24 -2.15 15.66
CA LYS A 41 9.40 -1.46 16.23
C LYS A 41 10.73 -2.00 15.66
N PRO A 42 11.82 -1.22 15.76
CA PRO A 42 13.12 -1.55 15.17
C PRO A 42 13.69 -2.94 15.54
N LYS A 43 13.36 -3.48 16.73
CA LYS A 43 13.87 -4.79 17.16
C LYS A 43 13.49 -5.91 16.18
N LEU A 44 12.20 -6.01 15.84
CA LEU A 44 11.73 -7.03 14.90
C LEU A 44 12.24 -6.74 13.48
N ILE A 45 12.23 -5.48 13.05
CA ILE A 45 12.69 -5.07 11.72
C ILE A 45 14.16 -5.45 11.50
N LYS A 46 15.03 -5.23 12.50
CA LYS A 46 16.46 -5.55 12.40
C LYS A 46 16.73 -7.05 12.36
N LEU A 47 15.95 -7.85 13.10
CA LEU A 47 16.08 -9.31 13.12
C LEU A 47 15.69 -9.94 11.77
N PHE A 48 14.72 -9.37 11.08
CA PHE A 48 14.19 -9.86 9.81
C PHE A 48 14.39 -8.84 8.67
N ARG A 49 15.55 -8.17 8.67
CA ARG A 49 15.92 -7.21 7.63
C ARG A 49 15.79 -7.87 6.25
N ASP A 50 15.16 -7.14 5.31
CA ASP A 50 14.92 -7.57 3.93
C ASP A 50 14.01 -8.82 3.80
N LYS A 51 13.40 -9.26 4.91
CA LYS A 51 12.43 -10.37 4.96
C LYS A 51 11.02 -9.91 5.39
N ILE A 52 10.80 -8.63 5.64
CA ILE A 52 9.47 -8.10 5.97
C ILE A 52 8.99 -7.26 4.80
N ILE A 53 7.89 -7.68 4.17
CA ILE A 53 7.21 -6.90 3.13
C ILE A 53 5.98 -6.23 3.75
N ASN A 54 5.91 -4.92 3.64
CA ASN A 54 4.71 -4.14 3.93
C ASN A 54 3.87 -3.97 2.65
N VAL A 55 2.61 -4.38 2.75
CA VAL A 55 1.60 -4.14 1.71
C VAL A 55 0.85 -2.88 2.09
N HIS A 56 1.15 -1.78 1.41
CA HIS A 56 0.59 -0.46 1.69
C HIS A 56 -0.45 -0.07 0.64
N LEU A 57 -1.68 0.27 1.07
CA LEU A 57 -2.72 0.82 0.19
C LEU A 57 -2.50 2.32 -0.04
N GLY A 58 -1.53 2.63 -0.86
CA GLY A 58 -1.12 3.97 -1.26
C GLY A 58 0.09 3.90 -2.19
N LEU A 59 0.30 4.90 -3.01
CA LEU A 59 1.50 5.01 -3.84
C LEU A 59 2.58 5.79 -3.11
N SER A 60 3.48 5.08 -2.39
CA SER A 60 4.67 5.69 -1.82
C SER A 60 5.66 6.11 -2.91
N PRO A 61 6.41 7.20 -2.78
CA PRO A 61 6.40 8.15 -1.67
C PRO A 61 5.33 9.23 -1.79
N TYR A 62 4.46 9.23 -2.80
CA TYR A 62 3.50 10.31 -3.06
C TYR A 62 2.44 10.42 -1.97
N TYR A 63 1.90 9.26 -1.56
CA TYR A 63 0.87 9.11 -0.53
C TYR A 63 1.27 8.02 0.44
N TYR A 64 1.59 8.38 1.68
CA TYR A 64 1.98 7.43 2.72
C TYR A 64 1.32 7.75 4.08
N GLY A 65 1.24 6.74 4.96
CA GLY A 65 0.55 6.83 6.23
C GLY A 65 -0.88 6.29 6.19
N SER A 66 -1.88 7.05 6.64
CA SER A 66 -3.25 6.58 6.83
C SER A 66 -4.22 7.13 5.77
N GLY A 67 -5.14 6.29 5.29
CA GLY A 67 -6.20 6.71 4.35
C GLY A 67 -5.69 7.11 2.96
N THR A 68 -4.58 6.55 2.54
CA THR A 68 -3.82 6.97 1.37
C THR A 68 -4.47 6.62 0.03
N ASN A 69 -5.47 5.74 0.00
CA ASN A 69 -6.34 5.56 -1.18
C ASN A 69 -7.59 6.45 -1.17
N PHE A 70 -7.87 7.14 -0.07
CA PHE A 70 -8.96 8.07 0.05
C PHE A 70 -8.54 9.51 -0.31
N HIS A 71 -7.37 9.94 0.17
CA HIS A 71 -6.89 11.30 -0.02
C HIS A 71 -6.67 11.71 -1.48
N PRO A 72 -6.30 10.84 -2.44
CA PRO A 72 -6.29 11.19 -3.85
C PRO A 72 -7.65 11.67 -4.38
N PHE A 73 -8.77 11.10 -3.91
CA PHE A 73 -10.11 11.59 -4.26
C PHE A 73 -10.40 12.98 -3.68
N VAL A 74 -9.86 13.28 -2.49
CA VAL A 74 -9.97 14.62 -1.88
C VAL A 74 -9.19 15.65 -2.69
N ASN A 75 -8.01 15.27 -3.18
CA ASN A 75 -7.08 16.16 -3.86
C ASN A 75 -7.33 16.28 -5.38
N GLY A 76 -8.11 15.36 -5.96
CA GLY A 76 -8.31 15.31 -7.41
C GLY A 76 -7.19 14.59 -8.16
N GLU A 77 -6.40 13.76 -7.49
CA GLU A 77 -5.20 13.09 -8.02
C GLU A 77 -5.43 11.58 -8.18
N LEU A 78 -6.43 11.19 -8.98
CA LEU A 78 -6.84 9.78 -9.09
C LEU A 78 -5.75 8.85 -9.64
N SER A 79 -4.79 9.36 -10.40
CA SER A 79 -3.59 8.65 -10.82
C SER A 79 -2.68 8.21 -9.67
N ALA A 80 -2.88 8.78 -8.47
CA ALA A 80 -2.18 8.39 -7.24
C ALA A 80 -2.94 7.33 -6.42
N VAL A 81 -4.10 6.84 -6.88
CA VAL A 81 -4.78 5.72 -6.21
C VAL A 81 -4.10 4.41 -6.58
N GLY A 82 -3.54 3.71 -5.58
CA GLY A 82 -2.80 2.49 -5.86
C GLY A 82 -2.31 1.77 -4.60
N CYS A 83 -1.42 0.83 -4.81
CA CYS A 83 -0.80 0.02 -3.76
C CYS A 83 0.70 -0.06 -3.98
N THR A 84 1.46 -0.12 -2.89
CA THR A 84 2.91 -0.30 -2.88
C THR A 84 3.27 -1.54 -2.07
N PHE A 85 4.06 -2.44 -2.66
CA PHE A 85 4.78 -3.48 -1.96
C PHE A 85 6.19 -2.97 -1.69
N MET A 86 6.60 -2.95 -0.43
CA MET A 86 7.91 -2.41 -0.03
C MET A 86 8.52 -3.23 1.10
N TYR A 87 9.83 -3.24 1.18
CA TYR A 87 10.50 -3.71 2.39
C TYR A 87 10.17 -2.79 3.56
N MET A 88 10.02 -3.36 4.75
CA MET A 88 9.78 -2.56 5.95
C MET A 88 11.09 -1.93 6.44
N ASP A 89 11.02 -0.66 6.77
CA ASP A 89 12.07 0.08 7.49
C ASP A 89 11.52 0.67 8.80
N GLU A 90 12.32 1.49 9.49
CA GLU A 90 11.93 2.13 10.76
C GLU A 90 10.98 3.33 10.57
N GLY A 91 10.73 3.76 9.32
CA GLY A 91 9.80 4.84 8.99
C GLY A 91 8.37 4.35 8.77
N ILE A 92 7.50 5.26 8.41
CA ILE A 92 6.11 4.95 8.07
C ILE A 92 5.98 4.91 6.55
N ASP A 93 5.83 3.71 5.98
CA ASP A 93 5.68 3.48 4.54
C ASP A 93 6.80 4.14 3.69
N THR A 94 8.04 4.15 4.23
CA THR A 94 9.23 4.78 3.63
C THR A 94 10.25 3.77 3.13
N GLY A 95 10.00 2.50 3.34
CA GLY A 95 10.92 1.44 2.97
C GLY A 95 11.13 1.31 1.46
N LYS A 96 12.15 0.55 1.09
CA LYS A 96 12.51 0.33 -0.31
C LYS A 96 11.39 -0.31 -1.10
N ILE A 97 10.93 0.38 -2.15
CA ILE A 97 9.81 -0.07 -2.97
C ILE A 97 10.23 -1.28 -3.81
N ILE A 98 9.41 -2.33 -3.77
CA ILE A 98 9.57 -3.54 -4.57
C ILE A 98 8.75 -3.43 -5.86
N HIS A 99 7.44 -3.19 -5.74
CA HIS A 99 6.52 -3.11 -6.86
C HIS A 99 5.32 -2.23 -6.52
N GLN A 100 4.76 -1.59 -7.53
CA GLN A 100 3.57 -0.75 -7.37
C GLN A 100 2.53 -1.05 -8.42
N ILE A 101 1.27 -0.96 -8.02
CA ILE A 101 0.11 -1.08 -8.89
C ILE A 101 -0.80 0.14 -8.74
N ARG A 102 -1.34 0.61 -9.86
CA ARG A 102 -2.36 1.65 -9.89
C ARG A 102 -3.74 1.03 -9.94
N ALA A 103 -4.71 1.70 -9.33
CA ALA A 103 -6.10 1.28 -9.41
C ALA A 103 -6.64 1.38 -10.83
N ASP A 104 -7.48 0.41 -11.21
CA ASP A 104 -8.31 0.53 -12.39
C ASP A 104 -9.57 1.30 -12.01
N ILE A 105 -9.84 2.40 -12.72
CA ILE A 105 -10.94 3.33 -12.43
C ILE A 105 -11.81 3.45 -13.66
N ASP A 106 -13.09 3.13 -13.51
CA ASP A 106 -14.10 3.28 -14.55
C ASP A 106 -14.83 4.64 -14.39
N PRO A 107 -15.36 5.22 -15.47
CA PRO A 107 -16.00 6.55 -15.45
C PRO A 107 -17.13 6.72 -14.43
N CYS A 108 -17.86 5.64 -14.13
CA CYS A 108 -19.01 5.62 -13.23
C CYS A 108 -18.70 5.10 -11.82
N ASP A 109 -17.43 4.86 -11.50
CA ASP A 109 -17.05 4.33 -10.19
C ASP A 109 -17.29 5.33 -9.06
N ASN A 110 -17.55 4.74 -7.88
CA ASN A 110 -17.40 5.43 -6.61
C ASN A 110 -16.11 5.00 -5.89
N ILE A 111 -15.78 5.69 -4.80
CA ILE A 111 -14.55 5.45 -4.03
C ILE A 111 -14.43 3.99 -3.58
N HIS A 112 -15.53 3.37 -3.16
CA HIS A 112 -15.53 2.01 -2.64
C HIS A 112 -15.33 0.97 -3.75
N GLN A 113 -15.93 1.18 -4.93
CA GLN A 113 -15.74 0.30 -6.09
C GLN A 113 -14.28 0.28 -6.52
N VAL A 114 -13.65 1.45 -6.63
CA VAL A 114 -12.22 1.57 -6.94
C VAL A 114 -11.38 0.86 -5.88
N GLY A 115 -11.63 1.13 -4.59
CA GLY A 115 -10.89 0.54 -3.50
C GLY A 115 -11.00 -0.99 -3.46
N ASN A 116 -12.20 -1.54 -3.61
CA ASN A 116 -12.44 -2.98 -3.61
C ASN A 116 -11.78 -3.68 -4.80
N ARG A 117 -11.84 -3.08 -5.99
CA ARG A 117 -11.17 -3.58 -7.19
C ARG A 117 -9.66 -3.59 -7.03
N LEU A 118 -9.10 -2.51 -6.45
CA LEU A 118 -7.68 -2.42 -6.16
C LEU A 118 -7.24 -3.49 -5.16
N ILE A 119 -7.98 -3.74 -4.07
CA ILE A 119 -7.64 -4.78 -3.09
C ILE A 119 -7.63 -6.16 -3.76
N LYS A 120 -8.61 -6.46 -4.61
CA LYS A 120 -8.62 -7.71 -5.38
C LYS A 120 -7.40 -7.84 -6.29
N LYS A 121 -7.08 -6.81 -7.05
CA LYS A 121 -5.90 -6.76 -7.94
C LYS A 121 -4.61 -6.91 -7.14
N MET A 122 -4.49 -6.17 -6.05
CA MET A 122 -3.36 -6.22 -5.12
C MET A 122 -3.12 -7.64 -4.59
N THR A 123 -4.17 -8.34 -4.18
CA THR A 123 -4.07 -9.71 -3.66
C THR A 123 -3.47 -10.67 -4.70
N HIS A 124 -3.93 -10.63 -5.94
CA HIS A 124 -3.39 -11.48 -7.01
C HIS A 124 -1.92 -11.15 -7.31
N GLN A 125 -1.60 -9.86 -7.47
CA GLN A 125 -0.23 -9.41 -7.72
C GLN A 125 0.72 -9.77 -6.57
N PHE A 126 0.23 -9.69 -5.33
CA PHE A 126 1.03 -10.06 -4.16
C PHE A 126 1.33 -11.56 -4.10
N ILE A 127 0.34 -12.41 -4.42
CA ILE A 127 0.55 -13.86 -4.52
C ILE A 127 1.63 -14.17 -5.55
N ASP A 128 1.60 -13.52 -6.72
CA ASP A 128 2.58 -13.74 -7.78
C ASP A 128 3.96 -13.19 -7.38
N LEU A 129 4.01 -12.10 -6.63
CA LEU A 129 5.24 -11.55 -6.07
C LEU A 129 5.89 -12.54 -5.08
N VAL A 130 5.10 -13.10 -4.15
CA VAL A 130 5.61 -14.07 -3.16
C VAL A 130 6.11 -15.33 -3.84
N LYS A 131 5.38 -15.87 -4.83
CA LYS A 131 5.83 -17.05 -5.61
C LYS A 131 7.15 -16.82 -6.36
N ASN A 132 7.49 -15.59 -6.65
CA ASN A 132 8.69 -15.21 -7.39
C ASN A 132 9.61 -14.32 -6.54
N PHE A 133 9.56 -14.46 -5.22
CA PHE A 133 10.28 -13.59 -4.29
C PHE A 133 11.79 -13.52 -4.58
N GLU A 134 12.40 -14.63 -4.93
CA GLU A 134 13.83 -14.72 -5.28
C GLU A 134 14.20 -13.96 -6.56
N LYS A 135 13.21 -13.65 -7.42
CA LYS A 135 13.42 -12.92 -8.68
C LYS A 135 13.32 -11.40 -8.51
N ILE A 136 13.06 -10.92 -7.30
CA ILE A 136 12.91 -9.49 -7.05
C ILE A 136 14.22 -8.78 -7.35
N GLU A 137 14.19 -7.90 -8.34
CA GLU A 137 15.28 -7.00 -8.64
C GLU A 137 15.23 -5.78 -7.70
N ASN A 138 16.36 -5.46 -7.10
CA ASN A 138 16.51 -4.30 -6.25
C ASN A 138 16.59 -3.02 -7.10
N LYS A 139 15.47 -2.60 -7.67
CA LYS A 139 15.37 -1.31 -8.34
C LYS A 139 15.28 -0.20 -7.30
N THR A 140 16.16 0.79 -7.39
CA THR A 140 16.01 2.02 -6.62
C THR A 140 15.15 2.95 -7.47
N PRO A 141 13.94 3.32 -7.04
CA PRO A 141 13.16 4.26 -7.83
C PRO A 141 13.82 5.64 -7.77
N GLN A 142 14.01 6.25 -8.93
CA GLN A 142 14.23 7.69 -9.01
C GLN A 142 12.86 8.36 -8.88
N ILE A 143 12.46 8.66 -7.65
CA ILE A 143 11.24 9.40 -7.39
C ILE A 143 11.65 10.70 -6.69
N ASP A 144 11.82 11.75 -7.48
CA ASP A 144 12.20 13.08 -7.01
C ASP A 144 11.03 13.87 -6.40
N LYS A 145 9.82 13.30 -6.40
CA LYS A 145 8.63 14.00 -5.89
C LYS A 145 8.45 13.73 -4.40
N ALA A 146 8.58 14.77 -3.59
CA ALA A 146 8.24 14.70 -2.17
C ALA A 146 6.74 14.41 -1.99
N GLY A 147 6.42 13.33 -1.28
CA GLY A 147 5.05 12.96 -0.98
C GLY A 147 4.52 13.62 0.27
N LYS A 148 3.24 13.33 0.57
CA LYS A 148 2.56 13.81 1.76
C LYS A 148 2.20 12.67 2.70
N MET A 149 2.62 12.81 3.96
CA MET A 149 2.21 11.90 5.03
C MET A 149 0.83 12.27 5.54
N TYR A 150 -0.07 11.30 5.56
CA TYR A 150 -1.42 11.44 6.10
C TYR A 150 -1.55 10.68 7.42
N LYS A 151 -2.32 11.24 8.35
CA LYS A 151 -2.64 10.63 9.65
C LYS A 151 -4.15 10.34 9.71
N ALA A 152 -4.57 9.47 10.60
CA ALA A 152 -6.00 9.16 10.77
C ALA A 152 -6.87 10.40 11.02
N ARG A 153 -6.33 11.40 11.73
CA ARG A 153 -7.01 12.68 11.99
C ARG A 153 -7.27 13.54 10.75
N ASP A 154 -6.58 13.26 9.64
CA ASP A 154 -6.77 13.99 8.38
C ASP A 154 -8.00 13.49 7.61
N CYS A 155 -8.58 12.36 8.02
CA CYS A 155 -9.86 11.86 7.52
C CYS A 155 -11.03 12.59 8.22
N THR A 156 -11.18 13.86 7.92
CA THR A 156 -12.23 14.72 8.51
C THR A 156 -13.55 14.62 7.74
N ALA A 157 -14.66 15.01 8.38
CA ALA A 157 -15.96 15.08 7.72
C ALA A 157 -15.93 15.99 6.47
N ALA A 158 -15.19 17.11 6.52
CA ALA A 158 -15.02 18.01 5.38
C ALA A 158 -14.29 17.33 4.22
N ASN A 159 -13.22 16.56 4.49
CA ASN A 159 -12.50 15.80 3.46
C ASN A 159 -13.37 14.67 2.88
N ILE A 160 -14.18 14.02 3.70
CA ILE A 160 -15.15 13.01 3.24
C ILE A 160 -16.14 13.65 2.27
N GLN A 161 -16.77 14.75 2.67
CA GLN A 161 -17.70 15.48 1.80
C GLN A 161 -17.04 15.94 0.49
N LYS A 162 -15.80 16.43 0.56
CA LYS A 162 -15.06 16.87 -0.63
C LYS A 162 -14.79 15.72 -1.60
N ALA A 163 -14.35 14.57 -1.10
CA ALA A 163 -14.09 13.39 -1.93
C ALA A 163 -15.36 12.92 -2.65
N TYR A 164 -16.50 12.80 -1.93
CA TYR A 164 -17.77 12.43 -2.54
C TYR A 164 -18.28 13.48 -3.52
N LYS A 165 -18.09 14.78 -3.24
CA LYS A 165 -18.41 15.86 -4.18
C LYS A 165 -17.59 15.75 -5.46
N ASN A 166 -16.29 15.47 -5.37
CA ASN A 166 -15.43 15.29 -6.54
C ASN A 166 -15.91 14.11 -7.40
N VAL A 167 -16.26 12.98 -6.78
CA VAL A 167 -16.83 11.83 -7.52
C VAL A 167 -18.16 12.20 -8.19
N LYS A 168 -19.07 12.88 -7.47
CA LYS A 168 -20.34 13.35 -8.03
C LYS A 168 -20.15 14.32 -9.19
N ASN A 169 -19.10 15.12 -9.17
CA ASN A 169 -18.73 16.05 -10.23
C ASN A 169 -18.03 15.40 -11.42
N GLY A 170 -17.85 14.06 -11.43
CA GLY A 170 -17.35 13.32 -12.57
C GLY A 170 -15.83 13.18 -12.64
N ILE A 171 -15.12 13.27 -11.51
CA ILE A 171 -13.65 13.15 -11.50
C ILE A 171 -13.14 11.83 -12.08
N CYS A 172 -13.90 10.71 -11.93
CA CYS A 172 -13.54 9.42 -12.51
C CYS A 172 -13.60 9.46 -14.05
N LEU A 173 -14.61 10.12 -14.61
CA LEU A 173 -14.74 10.32 -16.05
C LEU A 173 -13.63 11.25 -16.60
N GLU A 174 -13.29 12.29 -15.86
CA GLU A 174 -12.19 13.20 -16.22
C GLU A 174 -10.85 12.47 -16.23
N TYR A 175 -10.59 11.67 -15.20
CA TYR A 175 -9.40 10.83 -15.12
C TYR A 175 -9.33 9.85 -16.29
N ASP A 176 -10.41 9.14 -16.61
CA ASP A 176 -10.44 8.16 -17.70
C ASP A 176 -10.08 8.81 -19.05
N ARG A 177 -10.59 10.00 -19.31
CA ARG A 177 -10.28 10.77 -20.54
C ARG A 177 -8.83 11.22 -20.65
N ASN A 178 -8.18 11.50 -19.54
CA ASN A 178 -6.85 12.09 -19.47
C ASN A 178 -5.80 11.13 -18.88
N LYS A 179 -6.15 9.87 -18.67
CA LYS A 179 -5.37 8.86 -17.93
C LYS A 179 -3.90 8.81 -18.33
N VAL A 180 -3.62 8.78 -19.65
CA VAL A 180 -2.25 8.65 -20.16
C VAL A 180 -1.34 9.79 -19.66
N ASN A 181 -1.83 11.02 -19.67
CA ASN A 181 -1.05 12.18 -19.21
C ASN A 181 -0.96 12.25 -17.68
N LEU A 182 -2.09 12.02 -16.99
CA LEU A 182 -2.14 12.09 -15.53
C LEU A 182 -1.29 10.98 -14.87
N ASP A 183 -1.20 9.82 -15.49
CA ASP A 183 -0.40 8.71 -14.98
C ASP A 183 1.10 9.00 -15.02
N LEU A 184 1.56 9.89 -15.89
CA LEU A 184 2.96 10.33 -15.94
C LEU A 184 3.37 11.18 -14.74
N GLU A 185 2.42 11.79 -14.04
CA GLU A 185 2.69 12.60 -12.84
C GLU A 185 3.12 11.75 -11.64
N PHE A 186 2.74 10.47 -11.64
CA PHE A 186 3.00 9.52 -10.57
C PHE A 186 3.61 8.22 -11.14
N PRO A 187 4.85 8.23 -11.61
CA PRO A 187 5.50 7.04 -12.16
C PRO A 187 5.58 5.90 -11.13
N LEU A 188 5.42 4.67 -11.60
CA LEU A 188 5.42 3.46 -10.77
C LEU A 188 6.71 2.68 -10.88
N VAL A 189 7.13 2.09 -9.77
CA VAL A 189 8.17 1.05 -9.74
C VAL A 189 7.53 -0.29 -10.08
N LYS A 190 8.05 -0.98 -11.09
CA LYS A 190 7.53 -2.27 -11.53
C LYS A 190 8.61 -3.34 -11.62
N GLN A 191 8.29 -4.54 -11.17
CA GLN A 191 9.07 -5.75 -11.44
C GLN A 191 8.63 -6.32 -12.80
N GLY A 192 9.57 -6.65 -13.67
CA GLY A 192 9.27 -7.11 -15.02
C GLY A 192 8.45 -8.40 -15.10
N PHE A 193 8.59 -9.29 -14.11
CA PHE A 193 7.83 -10.54 -14.04
C PHE A 193 6.40 -10.41 -13.52
N LEU A 194 5.98 -9.21 -13.09
CA LEU A 194 4.63 -8.88 -12.60
C LEU A 194 3.85 -7.98 -13.58
N CYS A 195 4.36 -7.76 -14.78
CA CYS A 195 3.75 -6.91 -15.80
C CYS A 195 2.88 -7.71 -16.76
#